data_27534c70cabb06ece1895019bff84a95
#
_entry.id   27534c70cabb06ece1895019bff84a95
#
_cell.length_a   1.000
_cell.length_b   1.000
_cell.length_c   1.000
_cell.angle_alpha   90.00
_cell.angle_beta   90.00
_cell.angle_gamma   90.00
#
_symmetry.space_group_name_H-M   'P 1'
#
loop_
_entity.id
_entity.type
_entity.pdbx_description
1 polymer ?
#
loop_
_entity_poly.entity_id
_entity_poly.type
_entity_poly.pdbx_seq_one_letter_code
_entity_poly.pdbx_strand_id
1 'polypeptide(L)'
;TQIYIKKISIDEDQIISELNSVIENNKNIIEYNLAEIDIDITDLEKKDRIISEILSSIKQIGFDKTAVKFSMSSSSMSGGKLGWISANSLSKNIFEVITKLNVGEVSDPILQSNKVLFLKILEKREIKNDQKFDKEKYKAFLIDRKKNELLDLYSNSHLSKKRNSTLIEFKQ
;
A
#
# COMPACT_ATOMS: atom_id res chain seq x y z
N THR A 1 20.14 -8.55 -28.37
CA THR A 1 18.82 -7.97 -28.06
C THR A 1 17.88 -8.03 -29.29
N GLN A 2 18.35 -7.77 -30.51
CA GLN A 2 17.50 -7.76 -31.72
C GLN A 2 16.88 -9.11 -32.11
N ILE A 3 17.44 -10.24 -31.69
CA ILE A 3 17.01 -11.59 -32.10
C ILE A 3 15.70 -11.99 -31.39
N TYR A 4 15.40 -11.44 -30.22
CA TYR A 4 14.26 -11.84 -29.40
C TYR A 4 13.00 -10.97 -29.62
N ILE A 5 13.16 -9.77 -30.18
CA ILE A 5 12.05 -8.85 -30.42
C ILE A 5 11.00 -9.46 -31.38
N LYS A 6 11.44 -10.31 -32.34
CA LYS A 6 10.55 -11.00 -33.30
C LYS A 6 9.78 -12.20 -32.72
N LYS A 7 10.12 -12.65 -31.49
CA LYS A 7 9.50 -13.83 -30.85
C LYS A 7 8.56 -13.46 -29.70
N ILE A 8 8.43 -12.18 -29.39
CA ILE A 8 7.56 -11.74 -28.30
C ILE A 8 6.14 -11.65 -28.83
N SER A 9 5.31 -12.59 -28.47
CA SER A 9 3.86 -12.51 -28.60
C SER A 9 3.29 -12.03 -27.28
N ILE A 10 2.68 -10.86 -27.29
CA ILE A 10 1.95 -10.32 -26.13
C ILE A 10 0.52 -10.82 -26.26
N ASP A 11 0.03 -11.42 -25.18
CA ASP A 11 -1.36 -11.82 -25.07
C ASP A 11 -2.23 -10.55 -24.87
N GLU A 12 -2.89 -10.15 -25.95
CA GLU A 12 -3.77 -8.96 -25.95
C GLU A 12 -4.97 -9.14 -25.02
N ASP A 13 -5.49 -10.36 -24.87
CA ASP A 13 -6.63 -10.64 -24.00
C ASP A 13 -6.26 -10.43 -22.53
N GLN A 14 -5.04 -10.80 -22.15
CA GLN A 14 -4.48 -10.49 -20.83
C GLN A 14 -4.38 -8.98 -20.58
N ILE A 15 -3.88 -8.21 -21.56
CA ILE A 15 -3.77 -6.75 -21.47
C ILE A 15 -5.16 -6.11 -21.34
N ILE A 16 -6.13 -6.55 -22.12
CA ILE A 16 -7.50 -6.05 -22.08
C ILE A 16 -8.16 -6.39 -20.74
N SER A 17 -7.97 -7.61 -20.24
CA SER A 17 -8.50 -8.03 -18.94
C SER A 17 -7.92 -7.18 -17.79
N GLU A 18 -6.61 -6.96 -17.77
CA GLU A 18 -5.96 -6.14 -16.77
C GLU A 18 -6.41 -4.67 -16.87
N LEU A 19 -6.49 -4.12 -18.07
CA LEU A 19 -7.01 -2.77 -18.33
C LEU A 19 -8.44 -2.60 -17.79
N ASN A 20 -9.33 -3.56 -18.09
CA ASN A 20 -10.71 -3.52 -17.63
C ASN A 20 -10.79 -3.59 -16.09
N SER A 21 -9.99 -4.45 -15.45
CA SER A 21 -9.92 -4.53 -14.00
C SER A 21 -9.50 -3.20 -13.37
N VAL A 22 -8.51 -2.52 -13.95
CA VAL A 22 -8.07 -1.21 -13.48
C VAL A 22 -9.15 -0.14 -13.70
N ILE A 23 -9.83 -0.15 -14.84
CA ILE A 23 -10.93 0.77 -15.11
C ILE A 23 -12.06 0.59 -14.09
N GLU A 24 -12.49 -0.65 -13.83
CA GLU A 24 -13.53 -0.94 -12.84
C GLU A 24 -13.12 -0.48 -11.44
N ASN A 25 -11.88 -0.80 -11.02
CA ASN A 25 -11.35 -0.39 -9.71
C ASN A 25 -11.17 1.13 -9.58
N ASN A 26 -11.04 1.86 -10.69
CA ASN A 26 -10.92 3.31 -10.69
C ASN A 26 -12.26 4.04 -10.85
N LYS A 27 -13.37 3.36 -11.13
CA LYS A 27 -14.69 4.00 -11.25
C LYS A 27 -15.14 4.61 -9.93
N ASN A 28 -14.83 3.95 -8.84
CA ASN A 28 -15.22 4.35 -7.50
C ASN A 28 -14.00 4.42 -6.61
N ILE A 29 -13.81 5.54 -5.96
CA ILE A 29 -12.76 5.74 -4.97
C ILE A 29 -13.38 5.63 -3.59
N ILE A 30 -12.85 4.73 -2.78
CA ILE A 30 -13.20 4.67 -1.36
C ILE A 30 -12.35 5.69 -0.62
N GLU A 31 -12.98 6.54 0.16
CA GLU A 31 -12.33 7.45 1.07
C GLU A 31 -12.74 7.15 2.51
N TYR A 32 -11.78 7.28 3.39
CA TYR A 32 -11.95 7.14 4.83
C TYR A 32 -11.64 8.47 5.50
N ASN A 33 -12.55 8.94 6.35
CA ASN A 33 -12.27 10.01 7.28
C ASN A 33 -11.64 9.37 8.52
N LEU A 34 -10.35 9.64 8.72
CA LEU A 34 -9.53 8.96 9.72
C LEU A 34 -9.15 9.89 10.86
N ALA A 35 -8.91 9.29 12.02
CA ALA A 35 -8.19 9.91 13.11
C ALA A 35 -7.05 8.98 13.56
N GLU A 36 -5.98 9.57 14.11
CA GLU A 36 -4.78 8.86 14.57
C GLU A 36 -4.36 9.24 15.98
N ILE A 37 -3.71 8.31 16.64
CA ILE A 37 -2.87 8.55 17.82
C ILE A 37 -1.49 8.00 17.51
N ASP A 38 -0.49 8.86 17.38
CA ASP A 38 0.90 8.50 17.07
C ASP A 38 1.76 8.72 18.31
N ILE A 39 2.45 7.69 18.79
CA ILE A 39 3.22 7.72 20.03
C ILE A 39 4.62 7.20 19.78
N ASP A 40 5.61 8.00 20.09
CA ASP A 40 7.01 7.58 20.05
C ASP A 40 7.32 6.59 21.17
N ILE A 41 7.97 5.48 20.81
CA ILE A 41 8.49 4.50 21.76
C ILE A 41 10.01 4.62 21.77
N THR A 42 10.53 5.37 22.73
CA THR A 42 11.97 5.50 22.96
C THR A 42 12.56 4.33 23.72
N ASP A 43 11.73 3.61 24.48
CA ASP A 43 12.10 2.49 25.33
C ASP A 43 11.20 1.28 25.03
N LEU A 44 11.79 0.28 24.41
CA LEU A 44 11.06 -0.93 24.01
C LEU A 44 10.54 -1.74 25.20
N GLU A 45 11.19 -1.65 26.37
CA GLU A 45 10.73 -2.36 27.58
C GLU A 45 9.42 -1.77 28.11
N LYS A 46 9.15 -0.49 27.84
CA LYS A 46 7.92 0.21 28.25
C LYS A 46 6.79 0.12 27.23
N LYS A 47 7.04 -0.46 26.05
CA LYS A 47 6.09 -0.51 24.93
C LYS A 47 4.71 -1.02 25.36
N ASP A 48 4.65 -2.19 25.98
CA ASP A 48 3.38 -2.83 26.32
C ASP A 48 2.61 -2.05 27.40
N ARG A 49 3.33 -1.41 28.30
CA ARG A 49 2.75 -0.52 29.30
C ARG A 49 2.14 0.73 28.65
N ILE A 50 2.85 1.35 27.70
CA ILE A 50 2.35 2.51 26.94
C ILE A 50 1.10 2.14 26.16
N ILE A 51 1.12 1.01 25.43
CA ILE A 51 -0.04 0.51 24.68
C ILE A 51 -1.25 0.33 25.61
N SER A 52 -1.06 -0.33 26.74
CA SER A 52 -2.11 -0.57 27.73
C SER A 52 -2.69 0.73 28.32
N GLU A 53 -1.84 1.71 28.57
CA GLU A 53 -2.24 3.03 29.07
C GLU A 53 -3.09 3.77 28.03
N ILE A 54 -2.69 3.74 26.74
CA ILE A 54 -3.44 4.36 25.65
C ILE A 54 -4.79 3.70 25.47
N LEU A 55 -4.83 2.38 25.41
CA LEU A 55 -6.10 1.63 25.26
C LEU A 55 -7.04 1.90 26.44
N SER A 56 -6.51 1.98 27.66
CA SER A 56 -7.29 2.34 28.85
C SER A 56 -7.83 3.78 28.75
N SER A 57 -6.99 4.73 28.33
CA SER A 57 -7.38 6.12 28.13
C SER A 57 -8.47 6.25 27.05
N ILE A 58 -8.34 5.55 25.91
CA ILE A 58 -9.36 5.54 24.86
C ILE A 58 -10.71 5.06 25.43
N LYS A 59 -10.71 4.03 26.27
CA LYS A 59 -11.94 3.53 26.91
C LYS A 59 -12.55 4.51 27.92
N GLN A 60 -11.72 5.24 28.66
CA GLN A 60 -12.16 6.12 29.75
C GLN A 60 -12.62 7.49 29.26
N ILE A 61 -11.84 8.13 28.40
CA ILE A 61 -12.06 9.53 27.98
C ILE A 61 -12.34 9.70 26.49
N GLY A 62 -12.28 8.62 25.72
CA GLY A 62 -12.50 8.61 24.28
C GLY A 62 -11.23 8.86 23.47
N PHE A 63 -11.31 8.52 22.16
CA PHE A 63 -10.18 8.59 21.24
C PHE A 63 -9.64 10.02 21.09
N ASP A 64 -10.52 10.98 20.86
CA ASP A 64 -10.16 12.37 20.58
C ASP A 64 -9.39 13.02 21.74
N LYS A 65 -9.88 12.83 22.99
CA LYS A 65 -9.20 13.34 24.18
C LYS A 65 -7.89 12.64 24.46
N THR A 66 -7.81 11.34 24.13
CA THR A 66 -6.57 10.56 24.24
C THR A 66 -5.55 11.07 23.23
N ALA A 67 -5.98 11.37 21.98
CA ALA A 67 -5.11 11.97 20.96
C ALA A 67 -4.53 13.30 21.44
N VAL A 68 -5.37 14.21 21.96
CA VAL A 68 -4.91 15.50 22.51
C VAL A 68 -3.89 15.31 23.62
N LYS A 69 -4.08 14.29 24.47
CA LYS A 69 -3.24 14.09 25.67
C LYS A 69 -1.91 13.42 25.37
N PHE A 70 -1.88 12.46 24.43
CA PHE A 70 -0.75 11.55 24.27
C PHE A 70 -0.13 11.56 22.88
N SER A 71 -0.86 11.98 21.82
CA SER A 71 -0.34 11.89 20.46
C SER A 71 0.75 12.93 20.21
N MET A 72 1.82 12.48 19.57
CA MET A 72 2.94 13.33 19.12
C MET A 72 2.69 13.90 17.72
N SER A 73 1.62 13.49 17.06
CA SER A 73 1.25 13.99 15.74
C SER A 73 0.79 15.45 15.78
N SER A 74 1.01 16.17 14.69
CA SER A 74 0.46 17.52 14.48
C SER A 74 -1.08 17.57 14.52
N SER A 75 -1.74 16.45 14.23
CA SER A 75 -3.20 16.30 14.31
C SER A 75 -3.73 16.22 15.75
N SER A 76 -2.86 16.05 16.76
CA SER A 76 -3.24 15.84 18.17
C SER A 76 -4.20 16.90 18.70
N MET A 77 -3.91 18.18 18.44
CA MET A 77 -4.75 19.32 18.89
C MET A 77 -6.17 19.29 18.28
N SER A 78 -6.36 18.61 17.17
CA SER A 78 -7.66 18.38 16.53
C SER A 78 -8.30 17.04 16.93
N GLY A 79 -7.84 16.41 18.03
CA GLY A 79 -8.30 15.08 18.44
C GLY A 79 -7.82 13.95 17.52
N GLY A 80 -6.67 14.16 16.86
CA GLY A 80 -6.07 13.21 15.94
C GLY A 80 -6.69 13.19 14.54
N LYS A 81 -7.59 14.10 14.20
CA LYS A 81 -8.31 14.09 12.90
C LYS A 81 -7.38 14.36 11.73
N LEU A 82 -7.38 13.45 10.76
CA LEU A 82 -6.62 13.55 9.51
C LEU A 82 -7.48 14.04 8.33
N GLY A 83 -8.83 13.95 8.47
CA GLY A 83 -9.75 14.23 7.39
C GLY A 83 -9.91 13.06 6.42
N TRP A 84 -10.42 13.36 5.20
CA TRP A 84 -10.70 12.37 4.17
C TRP A 84 -9.42 11.97 3.44
N ILE A 85 -9.14 10.67 3.43
CA ILE A 85 -7.97 10.08 2.79
C ILE A 85 -8.46 9.00 1.83
N SER A 86 -8.01 9.05 0.58
CA SER A 86 -8.29 8.02 -0.41
C SER A 86 -7.63 6.69 -0.01
N ALA A 87 -8.37 5.59 -0.16
CA ALA A 87 -7.86 4.24 0.06
C ALA A 87 -6.57 3.98 -0.74
N ASN A 88 -6.47 4.54 -1.95
CA ASN A 88 -5.32 4.39 -2.84
C ASN A 88 -4.07 5.15 -2.36
N SER A 89 -4.23 6.09 -1.42
CA SER A 89 -3.10 6.86 -0.85
C SER A 89 -2.53 6.22 0.42
N LEU A 90 -3.19 5.20 0.94
CA LEU A 90 -2.74 4.47 2.12
C LEU A 90 -1.61 3.52 1.77
N SER A 91 -0.62 3.37 2.67
CA SER A 91 0.35 2.29 2.55
C SER A 91 -0.35 0.93 2.68
N LYS A 92 0.24 -0.12 2.09
CA LYS A 92 -0.34 -1.46 2.11
C LYS A 92 -0.72 -1.93 3.52
N ASN A 93 0.18 -1.74 4.49
CA ASN A 93 -0.05 -2.15 5.88
C ASN A 93 -1.24 -1.40 6.51
N ILE A 94 -1.33 -0.09 6.29
CA ILE A 94 -2.43 0.72 6.80
C ILE A 94 -3.75 0.33 6.12
N PHE A 95 -3.73 0.13 4.81
CA PHE A 95 -4.90 -0.31 4.06
C PHE A 95 -5.45 -1.65 4.57
N GLU A 96 -4.58 -2.65 4.82
CA GLU A 96 -4.97 -3.94 5.36
C GLU A 96 -5.62 -3.85 6.76
N VAL A 97 -5.19 -2.91 7.58
CA VAL A 97 -5.80 -2.65 8.89
C VAL A 97 -7.16 -1.96 8.72
N ILE A 98 -7.20 -0.86 7.96
CA ILE A 98 -8.41 -0.04 7.79
C ILE A 98 -9.55 -0.84 7.15
N THR A 99 -9.27 -1.73 6.20
CA THR A 99 -10.30 -2.54 5.54
C THR A 99 -10.98 -3.55 6.45
N LYS A 100 -10.38 -3.90 7.58
CA LYS A 100 -10.95 -4.82 8.58
C LYS A 100 -11.77 -4.14 9.64
N LEU A 101 -11.70 -2.80 9.72
CA LEU A 101 -12.39 -2.01 10.73
C LEU A 101 -13.76 -1.52 10.22
N ASN A 102 -14.71 -1.43 11.13
CA ASN A 102 -15.98 -0.75 10.92
C ASN A 102 -15.87 0.75 11.27
N VAL A 103 -16.82 1.54 10.78
CA VAL A 103 -16.92 2.96 11.16
C VAL A 103 -17.13 3.06 12.67
N GLY A 104 -16.34 3.90 13.32
CA GLY A 104 -16.31 4.09 14.77
C GLY A 104 -15.32 3.20 15.51
N GLU A 105 -14.80 2.15 14.89
CA GLU A 105 -13.82 1.26 15.51
C GLU A 105 -12.42 1.86 15.53
N VAL A 106 -11.64 1.43 16.54
CA VAL A 106 -10.24 1.75 16.71
C VAL A 106 -9.43 0.50 16.38
N SER A 107 -8.34 0.68 15.64
CA SER A 107 -7.43 -0.41 15.28
C SER A 107 -6.72 -1.00 16.51
N ASP A 108 -6.25 -2.22 16.36
CA ASP A 108 -5.15 -2.71 17.18
C ASP A 108 -3.91 -1.80 17.01
N PRO A 109 -2.98 -1.81 17.99
CA PRO A 109 -1.75 -1.03 17.89
C PRO A 109 -0.91 -1.45 16.69
N ILE A 110 -0.64 -0.50 15.79
CA ILE A 110 0.19 -0.69 14.61
C ILE A 110 1.62 -0.31 14.96
N LEU A 111 2.48 -1.32 15.05
CA LEU A 111 3.88 -1.11 15.38
C LEU A 111 4.65 -0.63 14.14
N GLN A 112 5.36 0.47 14.30
CA GLN A 112 6.34 0.99 13.34
C GLN A 112 7.67 1.14 14.09
N SER A 113 8.80 1.10 13.42
CA SER A 113 10.14 1.06 14.01
C SER A 113 10.26 1.53 15.48
N ASN A 114 10.02 2.81 15.74
CA ASN A 114 10.10 3.43 17.06
C ASN A 114 8.77 4.09 17.51
N LYS A 115 7.64 3.69 16.88
CA LYS A 115 6.33 4.31 17.11
C LYS A 115 5.23 3.26 17.24
N VAL A 116 4.18 3.65 17.92
CA VAL A 116 2.89 2.94 17.91
C VAL A 116 1.82 3.88 17.38
N LEU A 117 1.10 3.41 16.38
CA LEU A 117 0.01 4.13 15.76
C LEU A 117 -1.31 3.42 16.07
N PHE A 118 -2.32 4.18 16.49
CA PHE A 118 -3.71 3.75 16.55
C PHE A 118 -4.51 4.56 15.54
N LEU A 119 -5.39 3.89 14.79
CA LEU A 119 -6.26 4.51 13.81
C LEU A 119 -7.71 4.30 14.19
N LYS A 120 -8.54 5.30 13.90
CA LYS A 120 -9.99 5.21 14.03
C LYS A 120 -10.65 5.66 12.75
N ILE A 121 -11.63 4.88 12.27
CA ILE A 121 -12.48 5.28 11.16
C ILE A 121 -13.60 6.15 11.72
N LEU A 122 -13.64 7.43 11.36
CA LEU A 122 -14.74 8.32 11.71
C LEU A 122 -15.93 8.13 10.76
N GLU A 123 -15.62 8.07 9.46
CA GLU A 123 -16.61 7.91 8.39
C GLU A 123 -15.97 7.18 7.20
N LYS A 124 -16.81 6.62 6.33
CA LYS A 124 -16.41 5.99 5.07
C LYS A 124 -17.36 6.46 3.98
N ARG A 125 -16.82 6.79 2.82
CA ARG A 125 -17.64 7.11 1.65
C ARG A 125 -17.05 6.52 0.37
N GLU A 126 -17.92 6.36 -0.59
CA GLU A 126 -17.56 5.99 -1.95
C GLU A 126 -17.88 7.16 -2.86
N ILE A 127 -16.89 7.63 -3.60
CA ILE A 127 -17.05 8.73 -4.56
C ILE A 127 -16.81 8.22 -5.96
N LYS A 128 -17.59 8.70 -6.92
CA LYS A 128 -17.32 8.44 -8.33
C LYS A 128 -16.03 9.15 -8.74
N ASN A 129 -15.16 8.42 -9.39
CA ASN A 129 -13.96 9.00 -9.94
C ASN A 129 -14.27 9.63 -11.30
N ASP A 130 -14.52 10.93 -11.32
CA ASP A 130 -14.76 11.68 -12.54
C ASP A 130 -13.46 12.01 -13.31
N GLN A 131 -12.30 11.58 -12.81
CA GLN A 131 -11.06 11.76 -13.56
C GLN A 131 -11.10 10.90 -14.82
N LYS A 132 -10.89 11.56 -15.98
CA LYS A 132 -10.76 10.87 -17.27
C LYS A 132 -9.54 9.93 -17.20
N PHE A 133 -9.80 8.66 -17.00
CA PHE A 133 -8.77 7.63 -17.10
C PHE A 133 -8.34 7.52 -18.56
N ASP A 134 -7.08 7.85 -18.84
CA ASP A 134 -6.50 7.72 -20.18
C ASP A 134 -6.21 6.24 -20.48
N LYS A 135 -7.21 5.58 -21.05
CA LYS A 135 -7.16 4.16 -21.38
C LYS A 135 -6.04 3.81 -22.36
N GLU A 136 -5.82 4.66 -23.34
CA GLU A 136 -4.80 4.42 -24.37
C GLU A 136 -3.39 4.52 -23.81
N LYS A 137 -3.15 5.54 -23.01
CA LYS A 137 -1.87 5.70 -22.31
C LYS A 137 -1.58 4.54 -21.35
N TYR A 138 -2.59 4.11 -20.62
CA TYR A 138 -2.42 2.99 -19.68
C TYR A 138 -2.25 1.65 -20.41
N LYS A 139 -2.98 1.43 -21.53
CA LYS A 139 -2.80 0.25 -22.38
C LYS A 139 -1.37 0.19 -22.94
N ALA A 140 -0.86 1.31 -23.44
CA ALA A 140 0.51 1.40 -23.93
C ALA A 140 1.54 1.08 -22.82
N PHE A 141 1.32 1.58 -21.61
CA PHE A 141 2.15 1.26 -20.45
C PHE A 141 2.14 -0.25 -20.12
N LEU A 142 0.97 -0.90 -20.12
CA LEU A 142 0.85 -2.35 -19.85
C LEU A 142 1.61 -3.16 -20.90
N ILE A 143 1.47 -2.79 -22.18
CA ILE A 143 2.16 -3.45 -23.30
C ILE A 143 3.68 -3.32 -23.13
N ASP A 144 4.18 -2.11 -22.83
CA ASP A 144 5.61 -1.88 -22.66
C ASP A 144 6.17 -2.64 -21.45
N ARG A 145 5.46 -2.62 -20.32
CA ARG A 145 5.81 -3.40 -19.13
C ARG A 145 5.92 -4.88 -19.44
N LYS A 146 4.89 -5.45 -20.11
CA LYS A 146 4.87 -6.87 -20.46
C LYS A 146 5.97 -7.25 -21.44
N LYS A 147 6.27 -6.37 -22.37
CA LYS A 147 7.38 -6.54 -23.31
C LYS A 147 8.73 -6.58 -22.58
N ASN A 148 8.95 -5.71 -21.63
CA ASN A 148 10.17 -5.68 -20.85
C ASN A 148 10.31 -6.92 -19.95
N GLU A 149 9.25 -7.35 -19.29
CA GLU A 149 9.22 -8.61 -18.51
C GLU A 149 9.61 -9.83 -19.38
N LEU A 150 9.05 -9.93 -20.60
CA LEU A 150 9.36 -11.02 -21.52
C LEU A 150 10.81 -10.95 -22.03
N LEU A 151 11.32 -9.75 -22.32
CA LEU A 151 12.71 -9.56 -22.71
C LEU A 151 13.68 -9.99 -21.61
N ASP A 152 13.39 -9.65 -20.36
CA ASP A 152 14.20 -10.04 -19.20
C ASP A 152 14.16 -11.56 -18.99
N LEU A 153 12.98 -12.17 -19.13
CA LEU A 153 12.81 -13.61 -19.02
C LEU A 153 13.63 -14.35 -20.09
N TYR A 154 13.53 -13.91 -21.37
CA TYR A 154 14.31 -14.51 -22.46
C TYR A 154 15.80 -14.27 -22.31
N SER A 155 16.23 -13.10 -21.87
CA SER A 155 17.62 -12.76 -21.61
C SER A 155 18.22 -13.68 -20.54
N ASN A 156 17.52 -13.83 -19.42
CA ASN A 156 17.94 -14.69 -18.31
C ASN A 156 17.98 -16.17 -18.70
N SER A 157 16.98 -16.63 -19.46
CA SER A 157 16.94 -18.00 -19.99
C SER A 157 18.11 -18.27 -20.95
N HIS A 158 18.45 -17.29 -21.82
CA HIS A 158 19.59 -17.42 -22.74
C HIS A 158 20.94 -17.44 -22.00
N LEU A 159 21.12 -16.57 -21.01
CA LEU A 159 22.30 -16.54 -20.16
C LEU A 159 22.48 -17.85 -19.40
N SER A 160 21.39 -18.40 -18.86
CA SER A 160 21.42 -19.69 -18.15
C SER A 160 21.79 -20.84 -19.09
N LYS A 161 21.23 -20.89 -20.31
CA LYS A 161 21.60 -21.89 -21.33
C LYS A 161 23.07 -21.78 -21.74
N LYS A 162 23.58 -20.57 -22.00
CA LYS A 162 24.99 -20.36 -22.33
C LYS A 162 25.90 -20.77 -21.18
N ARG A 163 25.57 -20.39 -19.96
CA ARG A 163 26.35 -20.75 -18.77
C ARG A 163 26.43 -22.27 -18.57
N ASN A 164 25.35 -22.99 -18.83
CA ASN A 164 25.31 -24.45 -18.69
C ASN A 164 25.98 -25.19 -19.88
N SER A 165 26.12 -24.54 -21.03
CA SER A 165 26.75 -25.12 -22.23
C SER A 165 28.21 -24.74 -22.41
N THR A 166 28.77 -23.85 -21.60
CA THR A 166 30.18 -23.42 -21.68
C THR A 166 30.95 -24.11 -20.56
N LEU A 167 31.79 -25.09 -20.93
CA LEU A 167 32.81 -25.64 -20.04
C LEU A 167 33.83 -24.53 -19.72
N ILE A 168 33.88 -24.09 -18.46
CA ILE A 168 34.88 -23.15 -18.00
C ILE A 168 36.09 -23.99 -17.60
N GLU A 169 37.11 -24.11 -18.50
CA GLU A 169 38.41 -24.63 -18.17
C GLU A 169 39.21 -23.52 -17.46
N PHE A 170 39.47 -23.69 -16.17
CA PHE A 170 40.45 -22.90 -15.48
C PHE A 170 41.83 -23.43 -15.83
N LYS A 171 42.62 -22.69 -16.64
CA LYS A 171 44.07 -22.92 -16.78
C LYS A 171 44.72 -22.56 -15.44
N GLN A 172 45.33 -23.57 -14.81
CA GLN A 172 46.28 -23.37 -13.72
C GLN A 172 47.57 -22.75 -14.24
#